data_deebf53bc39d3cc68f28d802e890b947
#
_entry.id   deebf53bc39d3cc68f28d802e890b947
#
_cell.length_a   1.000
_cell.length_b   1.000
_cell.length_c   1.000
_cell.angle_alpha   90.00
_cell.angle_beta   90.00
_cell.angle_gamma   90.00
#
_symmetry.space_group_name_H-M   'P 1'
#
loop_
_entity.id
_entity.type
_entity.pdbx_description
1 polymer ?
#
loop_
_entity_poly.entity_id
_entity_poly.type
_entity_poly.pdbx_seq_one_letter_code
_entity_poly.pdbx_strand_id
1 'polypeptide(L)'
;KSKNLNLYFLNELFNKKELTNNFYSTVSLDELPFPDWHDYTKKFPLRNDFFSLNKKIAVPLLGTRGCPYSCFYYCTYPLQQGRKVRARSVENIVEEIKYWKNKLGTTKFVFRDPVFSINRKHTIELCEKSIEEKLEISFMVETHLNNMDDEMILLLKKAGLSLIYVGVESSSHVVLKDMKRFTIEHDQQYKIIKKCED
;
A
#
# COMPACT_ATOMS: atom_id res chain seq x y z
N LYS A 1 -29.48 -7.36 -8.42
CA LYS A 1 -29.74 -5.88 -8.58
C LYS A 1 -28.60 -5.16 -7.86
N SER A 2 -27.50 -4.90 -8.54
CA SER A 2 -26.40 -4.09 -8.01
C SER A 2 -26.81 -2.62 -8.01
N LYS A 3 -27.31 -2.17 -6.89
CA LYS A 3 -27.51 -0.75 -6.63
C LYS A 3 -26.21 -0.23 -6.06
N ASN A 4 -25.28 0.28 -6.81
CA ASN A 4 -24.23 1.21 -6.34
C ASN A 4 -23.02 1.30 -7.28
N LEU A 5 -23.23 1.22 -8.60
CA LEU A 5 -22.22 1.78 -9.51
C LEU A 5 -22.63 3.24 -9.76
N ASN A 6 -21.99 4.16 -9.07
CA ASN A 6 -22.12 5.59 -9.37
C ASN A 6 -21.28 5.91 -10.63
N LEU A 7 -21.76 5.46 -11.78
CA LEU A 7 -21.26 5.90 -13.08
C LEU A 7 -21.89 7.24 -13.41
N TYR A 8 -21.10 8.30 -13.39
CA TYR A 8 -21.53 9.63 -13.85
C TYR A 8 -20.92 9.89 -15.23
N PHE A 9 -21.74 10.35 -16.17
CA PHE A 9 -21.23 10.92 -17.40
C PHE A 9 -20.58 12.28 -17.13
N LEU A 10 -19.53 12.61 -17.88
CA LEU A 10 -18.75 13.84 -17.70
C LEU A 10 -19.60 15.12 -17.60
N ASN A 11 -20.68 15.21 -18.39
CA ASN A 11 -21.62 16.33 -18.35
C ASN A 11 -22.41 16.44 -17.03
N GLU A 12 -22.67 15.32 -16.35
CA GLU A 12 -23.34 15.32 -15.05
C GLU A 12 -22.38 15.74 -13.94
N LEU A 13 -21.08 15.42 -14.08
CA LEU A 13 -20.03 15.83 -13.16
C LEU A 13 -19.82 17.36 -13.19
N PHE A 14 -19.89 17.98 -14.36
CA PHE A 14 -19.74 19.44 -14.51
C PHE A 14 -20.95 20.23 -14.01
N ASN A 15 -22.13 19.63 -13.98
CA ASN A 15 -23.37 20.30 -13.56
C ASN A 15 -23.71 20.10 -12.07
N LYS A 16 -23.02 19.21 -11.35
CA LYS A 16 -23.22 19.04 -9.91
C LYS A 16 -22.35 19.99 -9.13
N LYS A 17 -22.97 20.95 -8.47
CA LYS A 17 -22.32 21.90 -7.54
C LYS A 17 -21.74 21.26 -6.28
N GLU A 18 -22.06 20.01 -6.00
CA GLU A 18 -21.55 19.23 -4.87
C GLU A 18 -21.21 17.82 -5.35
N LEU A 19 -19.92 17.60 -5.57
CA LEU A 19 -19.36 16.25 -5.53
C LEU A 19 -19.47 15.78 -4.08
N THR A 20 -20.59 15.16 -3.73
CA THR A 20 -20.76 14.58 -2.40
C THR A 20 -19.67 13.51 -2.19
N ASN A 21 -19.06 13.51 -1.01
CA ASN A 21 -17.97 12.61 -0.57
C ASN A 21 -18.35 11.11 -0.53
N ASN A 22 -19.38 10.69 -1.24
CA ASN A 22 -19.95 9.34 -1.22
C ASN A 22 -19.45 8.43 -2.36
N PHE A 23 -18.29 8.72 -2.92
CA PHE A 23 -17.67 7.90 -3.98
C PHE A 23 -17.08 6.57 -3.48
N TYR A 24 -17.05 6.32 -2.17
CA TYR A 24 -16.42 5.14 -1.64
C TYR A 24 -17.45 4.05 -1.40
N SER A 25 -17.27 2.92 -2.07
CA SER A 25 -18.06 1.72 -1.84
C SER A 25 -18.03 1.33 -0.37
N THR A 26 -19.19 0.94 0.15
CA THR A 26 -19.34 0.33 1.48
C THR A 26 -19.01 -1.17 1.48
N VAL A 27 -18.71 -1.74 0.32
CA VAL A 27 -18.36 -3.15 0.15
C VAL A 27 -17.06 -3.46 0.90
N SER A 28 -17.02 -4.60 1.57
CA SER A 28 -15.80 -5.13 2.16
C SER A 28 -14.72 -5.29 1.09
N LEU A 29 -13.48 -4.98 1.42
CA LEU A 29 -12.38 -5.18 0.46
C LEU A 29 -12.14 -6.67 0.18
N ASP A 30 -12.52 -7.56 1.10
CA ASP A 30 -12.41 -9.01 0.94
C ASP A 30 -13.41 -9.59 -0.07
N GLU A 31 -14.48 -8.86 -0.38
CA GLU A 31 -15.45 -9.27 -1.41
C GLU A 31 -14.97 -8.97 -2.84
N LEU A 32 -13.86 -8.23 -2.98
CA LEU A 32 -13.30 -7.93 -4.28
C LEU A 32 -12.50 -9.13 -4.80
N PRO A 33 -12.67 -9.50 -6.08
CA PRO A 33 -11.85 -10.55 -6.67
C PRO A 33 -10.38 -10.17 -6.73
N PHE A 34 -9.49 -11.14 -6.67
CA PHE A 34 -8.08 -10.89 -6.92
C PHE A 34 -7.88 -10.38 -8.35
N PRO A 35 -7.03 -9.35 -8.56
CA PRO A 35 -6.72 -8.86 -9.91
C PRO A 35 -6.11 -9.98 -10.77
N ASP A 36 -6.47 -10.07 -12.04
CA ASP A 36 -5.91 -11.09 -12.93
C ASP A 36 -4.53 -10.72 -13.48
N TRP A 37 -3.50 -10.94 -12.67
CA TRP A 37 -2.11 -10.71 -13.07
C TRP A 37 -1.60 -11.71 -14.12
N HIS A 38 -2.20 -12.90 -14.22
CA HIS A 38 -1.78 -13.90 -15.20
C HIS A 38 -2.07 -13.45 -16.62
N ASP A 39 -3.27 -12.95 -16.90
CA ASP A 39 -3.60 -12.43 -18.22
C ASP A 39 -2.85 -11.15 -18.55
N TYR A 40 -2.64 -10.30 -17.55
CA TYR A 40 -1.81 -9.12 -17.71
C TYR A 40 -0.38 -9.48 -18.12
N THR A 41 0.27 -10.41 -17.44
CA THR A 41 1.67 -10.79 -17.73
C THR A 41 1.84 -11.52 -19.05
N LYS A 42 0.81 -12.22 -19.55
CA LYS A 42 0.80 -12.80 -20.91
C LYS A 42 0.75 -11.74 -22.01
N LYS A 43 -0.09 -10.71 -21.82
CA LYS A 43 -0.28 -9.64 -22.82
C LYS A 43 0.86 -8.64 -22.81
N PHE A 44 1.42 -8.39 -21.67
CA PHE A 44 2.49 -7.42 -21.43
C PHE A 44 3.71 -8.13 -20.86
N PRO A 45 4.52 -8.81 -21.73
CA PRO A 45 5.74 -9.44 -21.28
C PRO A 45 6.61 -8.40 -20.59
N LEU A 46 7.01 -8.72 -19.38
CA LEU A 46 7.69 -7.81 -18.46
C LEU A 46 8.94 -7.25 -19.11
N ARG A 47 8.87 -6.00 -19.50
CA ARG A 47 10.05 -5.18 -19.74
C ARG A 47 10.76 -4.93 -18.40
N ASN A 48 12.01 -4.47 -18.45
CA ASN A 48 12.83 -4.11 -17.27
C ASN A 48 12.27 -2.90 -16.49
N ASP A 49 11.01 -2.92 -16.19
CA ASP A 49 10.28 -1.90 -15.49
C ASP A 49 10.08 -2.28 -14.01
N PHE A 50 9.51 -1.37 -13.28
CA PHE A 50 9.33 -1.36 -11.84
C PHE A 50 8.82 -2.68 -11.21
N PHE A 51 8.16 -3.53 -11.98
CA PHE A 51 7.61 -4.83 -11.56
C PHE A 51 8.56 -6.00 -11.81
N SER A 52 9.72 -5.79 -12.44
CA SER A 52 10.65 -6.86 -12.78
C SER A 52 12.00 -6.73 -12.11
N LEU A 53 12.02 -6.72 -10.78
CA LEU A 53 13.28 -6.84 -10.04
C LEU A 53 14.00 -8.14 -10.41
N ASN A 54 15.16 -8.02 -11.09
CA ASN A 54 15.99 -9.14 -11.53
C ASN A 54 15.27 -10.16 -12.43
N LYS A 55 14.47 -9.69 -13.42
CA LYS A 55 13.72 -10.52 -14.37
C LYS A 55 12.64 -11.44 -13.73
N LYS A 56 12.31 -11.26 -12.46
CA LYS A 56 11.23 -11.99 -11.80
C LYS A 56 10.03 -11.08 -11.59
N ILE A 57 8.84 -11.61 -11.86
CA ILE A 57 7.56 -10.90 -11.69
C ILE A 57 7.38 -10.54 -10.23
N ALA A 58 7.21 -9.25 -9.93
CA ALA A 58 6.72 -8.79 -8.65
C ALA A 58 5.23 -8.48 -8.77
N VAL A 59 4.40 -9.16 -7.98
CA VAL A 59 2.94 -9.01 -8.02
C VAL A 59 2.52 -7.85 -7.13
N PRO A 60 1.80 -6.85 -7.67
CA PRO A 60 1.23 -5.79 -6.85
C PRO A 60 0.10 -6.32 -5.98
N LEU A 61 0.13 -5.96 -4.70
CA LEU A 61 -0.92 -6.25 -3.72
C LEU A 61 -1.44 -4.94 -3.14
N LEU A 62 -2.64 -4.99 -2.60
CA LEU A 62 -3.24 -3.91 -1.86
C LEU A 62 -3.87 -4.45 -0.58
N GLY A 63 -3.24 -4.24 0.56
CA GLY A 63 -3.74 -4.65 1.86
C GLY A 63 -4.72 -3.66 2.45
N THR A 64 -4.49 -2.36 2.23
CA THR A 64 -5.33 -1.28 2.75
C THR A 64 -5.69 -0.27 1.67
N ARG A 65 -6.79 0.43 1.85
CA ARG A 65 -7.21 1.59 1.05
C ARG A 65 -7.57 2.75 1.95
N GLY A 66 -7.20 3.96 1.52
CA GLY A 66 -7.44 5.19 2.24
C GLY A 66 -6.20 5.68 2.97
N CYS A 67 -6.11 7.01 3.13
CA CYS A 67 -5.01 7.65 3.84
C CYS A 67 -5.56 8.79 4.70
N PRO A 68 -5.37 8.77 6.04
CA PRO A 68 -5.91 9.80 6.93
C PRO A 68 -5.08 11.09 6.90
N TYR A 69 -3.84 11.02 6.39
CA TYR A 69 -2.96 12.17 6.34
C TYR A 69 -3.49 13.24 5.38
N SER A 70 -3.31 14.50 5.77
CA SER A 70 -3.79 15.65 5.01
C SER A 70 -2.66 16.37 4.26
N CYS A 71 -1.70 15.61 3.74
CA CYS A 71 -0.62 16.15 2.91
C CYS A 71 -1.20 17.02 1.79
N PHE A 72 -0.89 18.31 1.85
CA PHE A 72 -1.56 19.33 1.05
C PHE A 72 -1.20 19.20 -0.43
N TYR A 73 -2.14 19.56 -1.31
CA TYR A 73 -2.10 19.72 -2.78
C TYR A 73 -1.27 18.73 -3.62
N TYR A 74 -0.24 18.09 -3.11
CA TYR A 74 0.59 17.20 -3.93
C TYR A 74 0.20 15.71 -3.84
N CYS A 75 -0.49 15.30 -2.76
CA CYS A 75 -0.85 13.91 -2.55
C CYS A 75 -2.28 13.61 -3.00
N THR A 76 -2.43 12.70 -3.96
CA THR A 76 -3.72 12.33 -4.53
C THR A 76 -4.39 11.13 -3.85
N TYR A 77 -3.69 10.40 -2.98
CA TYR A 77 -4.25 9.21 -2.31
C TYR A 77 -5.58 9.48 -1.58
N PRO A 78 -5.73 10.55 -0.78
CA PRO A 78 -7.01 10.84 -0.12
C PRO A 78 -8.16 11.12 -1.09
N LEU A 79 -7.85 11.65 -2.27
CA LEU A 79 -8.84 11.91 -3.33
C LEU A 79 -9.24 10.61 -4.04
N GLN A 80 -8.29 9.73 -4.31
CA GLN A 80 -8.52 8.48 -5.04
C GLN A 80 -9.14 7.38 -4.16
N GLN A 81 -8.72 7.28 -2.91
CA GLN A 81 -9.06 6.15 -2.04
C GLN A 81 -9.87 6.53 -0.78
N GLY A 82 -10.00 7.85 -0.51
CA GLY A 82 -10.65 8.37 0.69
C GLY A 82 -9.71 8.52 1.88
N ARG A 83 -10.23 9.17 2.93
CA ARG A 83 -9.48 9.40 4.17
C ARG A 83 -9.66 8.29 5.19
N LYS A 84 -10.78 7.55 5.11
CA LYS A 84 -11.04 6.41 5.99
C LYS A 84 -10.20 5.23 5.54
N VAL A 85 -9.33 4.77 6.41
CA VAL A 85 -8.55 3.55 6.18
C VAL A 85 -9.48 2.34 6.27
N ARG A 86 -9.44 1.50 5.26
CA ARG A 86 -10.13 0.20 5.19
C ARG A 86 -9.08 -0.85 4.89
N ALA A 87 -9.09 -1.93 5.62
CA ALA A 87 -8.17 -3.04 5.45
C ALA A 87 -8.90 -4.27 4.93
N ARG A 88 -8.20 -5.08 4.16
CA ARG A 88 -8.57 -6.48 3.91
C ARG A 88 -8.24 -7.30 5.15
N SER A 89 -8.87 -8.44 5.31
CA SER A 89 -8.44 -9.40 6.34
C SER A 89 -7.03 -9.93 6.01
N VAL A 90 -6.31 -10.30 7.04
CA VAL A 90 -4.98 -10.90 6.89
C VAL A 90 -5.08 -12.21 6.11
N GLU A 91 -6.12 -13.00 6.37
CA GLU A 91 -6.41 -14.25 5.68
C GLU A 91 -6.56 -14.04 4.18
N ASN A 92 -7.35 -13.05 3.78
CA ASN A 92 -7.59 -12.75 2.37
C ASN A 92 -6.31 -12.31 1.64
N ILE A 93 -5.44 -11.53 2.31
CA ILE A 93 -4.13 -11.15 1.75
C ILE A 93 -3.21 -12.36 1.61
N VAL A 94 -3.15 -13.22 2.62
CA VAL A 94 -2.32 -14.44 2.62
C VAL A 94 -2.79 -15.42 1.54
N GLU A 95 -4.10 -15.57 1.35
CA GLU A 95 -4.69 -16.40 0.28
C GLU A 95 -4.27 -15.87 -1.10
N GLU A 96 -4.32 -14.54 -1.33
CA GLU A 96 -3.88 -13.95 -2.58
C GLU A 96 -2.38 -14.18 -2.83
N ILE A 97 -1.53 -14.04 -1.80
CA ILE A 97 -0.10 -14.33 -1.89
C ILE A 97 0.12 -15.79 -2.31
N LYS A 98 -0.53 -16.75 -1.64
CA LYS A 98 -0.44 -18.18 -1.97
C LYS A 98 -0.93 -18.46 -3.40
N TYR A 99 -2.05 -17.88 -3.78
CA TYR A 99 -2.62 -18.03 -5.11
C TYR A 99 -1.62 -17.60 -6.20
N TRP A 100 -0.99 -16.42 -6.05
CA TRP A 100 -0.05 -15.94 -7.05
C TRP A 100 1.31 -16.64 -7.00
N LYS A 101 1.77 -17.06 -5.83
CA LYS A 101 2.95 -17.96 -5.73
C LYS A 101 2.74 -19.22 -6.56
N ASN A 102 1.59 -19.86 -6.43
CA ASN A 102 1.29 -21.09 -7.14
C ASN A 102 1.08 -20.85 -8.65
N LYS A 103 0.35 -19.81 -9.01
CA LYS A 103 -0.04 -19.56 -10.41
C LYS A 103 1.08 -18.96 -11.27
N LEU A 104 1.93 -18.11 -10.71
CA LEU A 104 3.00 -17.40 -11.42
C LEU A 104 4.41 -17.86 -11.03
N GLY A 105 4.56 -18.72 -10.04
CA GLY A 105 5.87 -19.16 -9.53
C GLY A 105 6.69 -18.02 -8.94
N THR A 106 6.05 -16.92 -8.50
CA THR A 106 6.74 -15.76 -7.94
C THR A 106 6.74 -15.79 -6.43
N THR A 107 7.82 -15.29 -5.83
CA THR A 107 7.93 -15.00 -4.40
C THR A 107 8.04 -13.50 -4.13
N LYS A 108 7.89 -12.65 -5.15
CA LYS A 108 8.08 -11.20 -5.05
C LYS A 108 6.75 -10.46 -5.10
N PHE A 109 6.54 -9.56 -4.15
CA PHE A 109 5.31 -8.78 -4.02
C PHE A 109 5.61 -7.30 -3.77
N VAL A 110 4.71 -6.43 -4.20
CA VAL A 110 4.77 -4.98 -3.96
C VAL A 110 3.46 -4.54 -3.34
N PHE A 111 3.46 -4.19 -2.07
CA PHE A 111 2.29 -3.58 -1.45
C PHE A 111 2.15 -2.14 -1.91
N ARG A 112 1.01 -1.82 -2.53
CA ARG A 112 0.67 -0.51 -3.07
C ARG A 112 -0.27 0.26 -2.15
N ASP A 113 -0.19 -0.01 -0.88
CA ASP A 113 -0.90 0.70 0.18
C ASP A 113 -0.37 2.13 0.27
N PRO A 114 -1.22 3.15 0.46
CA PRO A 114 -0.76 4.53 0.64
C PRO A 114 0.20 4.71 1.81
N VAL A 115 -0.01 3.94 2.88
CA VAL A 115 0.85 3.83 4.05
C VAL A 115 0.68 2.43 4.62
N PHE A 116 1.57 1.51 4.31
CA PHE A 116 1.46 0.09 4.67
C PHE A 116 1.29 -0.12 6.19
N SER A 117 2.07 0.58 7.00
CA SER A 117 2.06 0.44 8.46
C SER A 117 1.04 1.34 9.18
N ILE A 118 0.05 1.89 8.48
CA ILE A 118 -0.94 2.82 9.08
C ILE A 118 -1.77 2.18 10.19
N ASN A 119 -2.07 0.90 10.06
CA ASN A 119 -2.71 0.09 11.09
C ASN A 119 -1.69 -0.89 11.67
N ARG A 120 -1.01 -0.48 12.75
CA ARG A 120 0.05 -1.25 13.38
C ARG A 120 -0.37 -2.69 13.70
N LYS A 121 -1.56 -2.87 14.29
CA LYS A 121 -2.06 -4.19 14.65
C LYS A 121 -2.19 -5.10 13.43
N HIS A 122 -2.84 -4.61 12.40
CA HIS A 122 -3.02 -5.35 11.14
C HIS A 122 -1.67 -5.70 10.47
N THR A 123 -0.71 -4.77 10.51
CA THR A 123 0.64 -5.02 9.97
C THR A 123 1.37 -6.12 10.74
N ILE A 124 1.28 -6.10 12.06
CA ILE A 124 1.86 -7.14 12.93
C ILE A 124 1.22 -8.50 12.62
N GLU A 125 -0.11 -8.57 12.62
CA GLU A 125 -0.86 -9.80 12.31
C GLU A 125 -0.48 -10.38 10.94
N LEU A 126 -0.34 -9.53 9.92
CA LEU A 126 0.07 -9.97 8.58
C LEU A 126 1.49 -10.52 8.57
N CYS A 127 2.44 -9.86 9.26
CA CYS A 127 3.82 -10.34 9.35
C CYS A 127 3.90 -11.67 10.12
N GLU A 128 3.24 -11.76 11.27
CA GLU A 128 3.23 -12.98 12.09
C GLU A 128 2.62 -14.15 11.32
N LYS A 129 1.50 -13.93 10.64
CA LYS A 129 0.85 -14.94 9.81
C LYS A 129 1.74 -15.38 8.63
N SER A 130 2.43 -14.43 8.00
CA SER A 130 3.38 -14.72 6.91
C SER A 130 4.55 -15.59 7.38
N ILE A 131 5.05 -15.36 8.59
CA ILE A 131 6.12 -16.14 9.21
C ILE A 131 5.61 -17.52 9.64
N GLU A 132 4.47 -17.59 10.34
CA GLU A 132 3.84 -18.82 10.80
C GLU A 132 3.60 -19.79 9.65
N GLU A 133 3.05 -19.30 8.55
CA GLU A 133 2.73 -20.08 7.37
C GLU A 133 3.91 -20.29 6.42
N LYS A 134 5.10 -19.80 6.79
CA LYS A 134 6.34 -19.93 6.01
C LYS A 134 6.14 -19.51 4.55
N LEU A 135 5.56 -18.33 4.35
CA LEU A 135 5.27 -17.86 2.99
C LEU A 135 6.53 -17.65 2.16
N GLU A 136 7.69 -17.41 2.79
CA GLU A 136 9.00 -17.25 2.12
C GLU A 136 8.94 -16.29 0.94
N ILE A 137 8.35 -15.12 1.19
CA ILE A 137 8.19 -14.06 0.21
C ILE A 137 9.23 -12.96 0.40
N SER A 138 9.48 -12.22 -0.67
CA SER A 138 10.20 -10.94 -0.63
C SER A 138 9.21 -9.85 -1.03
N PHE A 139 9.04 -8.84 -0.20
CA PHE A 139 8.08 -7.79 -0.50
C PHE A 139 8.62 -6.38 -0.28
N MET A 140 7.98 -5.44 -0.96
CA MET A 140 8.27 -4.00 -0.87
C MET A 140 7.02 -3.27 -0.40
N VAL A 141 7.23 -2.18 0.34
CA VAL A 141 6.14 -1.35 0.89
C VAL A 141 6.40 0.14 0.69
N GLU A 142 5.33 0.91 0.60
CA GLU A 142 5.33 2.36 0.82
C GLU A 142 4.81 2.64 2.21
N THR A 143 5.50 3.46 2.99
CA THR A 143 5.05 3.79 4.34
C THR A 143 5.54 5.16 4.81
N HIS A 144 5.11 5.54 6.01
CA HIS A 144 5.50 6.79 6.65
C HIS A 144 6.40 6.50 7.85
N LEU A 145 7.50 7.22 7.96
CA LEU A 145 8.50 6.99 9.04
C LEU A 145 7.91 7.11 10.45
N ASN A 146 6.84 7.90 10.64
CA ASN A 146 6.15 8.00 11.93
C ASN A 146 5.61 6.66 12.46
N ASN A 147 5.38 5.71 11.56
CA ASN A 147 4.79 4.40 11.89
C ASN A 147 5.85 3.29 12.00
N MET A 148 7.13 3.67 11.97
CA MET A 148 8.26 2.74 12.01
C MET A 148 9.02 2.90 13.32
N ASP A 149 9.26 1.80 13.98
CA ASP A 149 10.16 1.67 15.12
C ASP A 149 10.99 0.40 14.99
N ASP A 150 11.88 0.17 15.92
CA ASP A 150 12.80 -0.95 15.91
C ASP A 150 12.09 -2.31 15.84
N GLU A 151 11.02 -2.45 16.61
CA GLU A 151 10.23 -3.68 16.67
C GLU A 151 9.57 -3.96 15.30
N MET A 152 8.94 -2.93 14.72
CA MET A 152 8.29 -3.03 13.41
C MET A 152 9.29 -3.36 12.30
N ILE A 153 10.44 -2.70 12.28
CA ILE A 153 11.49 -2.97 11.28
C ILE A 153 11.97 -4.42 11.37
N LEU A 154 12.27 -4.90 12.58
CA LEU A 154 12.72 -6.28 12.79
C LEU A 154 11.66 -7.30 12.39
N LEU A 155 10.39 -7.05 12.70
CA LEU A 155 9.29 -7.92 12.35
C LEU A 155 9.09 -7.97 10.82
N LEU A 156 9.07 -6.82 10.17
CA LEU A 156 8.96 -6.72 8.73
C LEU A 156 10.12 -7.44 8.02
N LYS A 157 11.36 -7.27 8.50
CA LYS A 157 12.54 -7.98 7.98
C LYS A 157 12.37 -9.49 8.09
N LYS A 158 11.92 -10.00 9.24
CA LYS A 158 11.64 -11.44 9.44
C LYS A 158 10.54 -11.96 8.51
N ALA A 159 9.54 -11.13 8.21
CA ALA A 159 8.45 -11.49 7.29
C ALA A 159 8.86 -11.45 5.81
N GLY A 160 10.06 -10.94 5.48
CA GLY A 160 10.61 -10.90 4.12
C GLY A 160 10.60 -9.53 3.45
N LEU A 161 10.51 -8.44 4.23
CA LEU A 161 10.67 -7.09 3.69
C LEU A 161 12.04 -6.92 3.05
N SER A 162 12.05 -6.43 1.80
CA SER A 162 13.28 -6.21 1.02
C SER A 162 13.52 -4.73 0.67
N LEU A 163 12.48 -3.92 0.67
CA LEU A 163 12.59 -2.50 0.32
C LEU A 163 11.45 -1.69 0.93
N ILE A 164 11.80 -0.52 1.45
CA ILE A 164 10.85 0.47 1.96
C ILE A 164 10.98 1.75 1.14
N TYR A 165 9.85 2.24 0.64
CA TYR A 165 9.74 3.58 0.09
C TYR A 165 9.17 4.52 1.14
N VAL A 166 9.86 5.62 1.39
CA VAL A 166 9.42 6.65 2.34
C VAL A 166 9.53 8.03 1.71
N GLY A 167 8.53 8.88 1.96
CA GLY A 167 8.57 10.29 1.60
C GLY A 167 9.17 11.11 2.73
N VAL A 168 10.36 11.66 2.54
CA VAL A 168 10.96 12.68 3.43
C VAL A 168 10.43 14.07 3.08
N GLU A 169 10.20 14.31 1.79
CA GLU A 169 9.62 15.49 1.14
C GLU A 169 10.49 16.76 1.27
N SER A 170 10.94 17.13 2.47
CA SER A 170 11.80 18.30 2.68
C SER A 170 12.63 18.17 3.96
N SER A 171 13.80 18.79 3.97
CA SER A 171 14.62 19.00 5.17
C SER A 171 14.22 20.27 5.94
N SER A 172 13.29 21.07 5.42
CA SER A 172 12.82 22.30 6.07
C SER A 172 11.52 22.05 6.82
N HIS A 173 11.53 22.26 8.13
CA HIS A 173 10.32 22.19 8.96
C HIS A 173 9.25 23.21 8.53
N VAL A 174 9.65 24.38 8.04
CA VAL A 174 8.71 25.40 7.54
C VAL A 174 7.97 24.85 6.33
N VAL A 175 8.69 24.29 5.37
CA VAL A 175 8.09 23.69 4.17
C VAL A 175 7.17 22.53 4.54
N LEU A 176 7.61 21.62 5.42
CA LEU A 176 6.79 20.48 5.87
C LEU A 176 5.50 20.94 6.54
N LYS A 177 5.56 22.00 7.36
CA LYS A 177 4.39 22.58 8.00
C LYS A 177 3.42 23.18 6.98
N ASP A 178 3.92 23.93 6.01
CA ASP A 178 3.10 24.52 4.95
C ASP A 178 2.45 23.44 4.07
N MET A 179 3.16 22.33 3.82
CA MET A 179 2.65 21.17 3.11
C MET A 179 1.72 20.30 3.97
N LYS A 180 1.47 20.67 5.22
CA LYS A 180 0.72 19.86 6.21
C LYS A 180 1.24 18.40 6.32
N ARG A 181 2.55 18.26 6.18
CA ARG A 181 3.25 17.01 6.31
C ARG A 181 3.68 16.82 7.75
N PHE A 182 2.94 16.01 8.50
CA PHE A 182 3.35 15.63 9.86
C PHE A 182 4.42 14.56 9.76
N THR A 183 5.56 14.82 10.38
CA THR A 183 6.68 13.88 10.41
C THR A 183 7.43 14.00 11.74
N ILE A 184 8.17 12.93 12.07
CA ILE A 184 9.11 12.91 13.20
C ILE A 184 10.33 13.80 12.88
N GLU A 185 11.07 14.17 13.92
CA GLU A 185 12.28 14.96 13.80
C GLU A 185 13.32 14.29 12.88
N HIS A 186 14.13 15.10 12.19
CA HIS A 186 15.09 14.61 11.20
C HIS A 186 16.09 13.59 11.78
N ASP A 187 16.55 13.81 13.01
CA ASP A 187 17.45 12.86 13.66
C ASP A 187 16.82 11.49 13.88
N GLN A 188 15.52 11.47 14.18
CA GLN A 188 14.77 10.21 14.30
C GLN A 188 14.55 9.56 12.93
N GLN A 189 14.23 10.37 11.90
CA GLN A 189 14.13 9.86 10.53
C GLN A 189 15.44 9.22 10.09
N TYR A 190 16.57 9.89 10.33
CA TYR A 190 17.89 9.37 9.99
C TYR A 190 18.20 8.05 10.70
N LYS A 191 17.92 7.96 12.01
CA LYS A 191 18.11 6.72 12.79
C LYS A 191 17.29 5.55 12.22
N ILE A 192 16.01 5.79 11.85
CA ILE A 192 15.13 4.77 11.29
C ILE A 192 15.65 4.32 9.92
N ILE A 193 16.00 5.28 9.05
CA ILE A 193 16.55 4.98 7.72
C ILE A 193 17.85 4.18 7.84
N LYS A 194 18.77 4.62 8.70
CA LYS A 194 20.03 3.92 8.94
C LYS A 194 19.83 2.48 9.40
N LYS A 195 18.87 2.26 10.28
CA LYS A 195 18.52 0.93 10.76
C LYS A 195 17.90 0.03 9.69
N CYS A 196 17.29 0.59 8.66
CA CYS A 196 16.78 -0.18 7.52
C CYS A 196 17.89 -0.60 6.55
N GLU A 197 19.07 0.04 6.61
CA GLU A 197 20.23 -0.32 5.78
C GLU A 197 20.97 -1.55 6.35
N ASP A 198 20.95 -1.75 7.68
CA ASP A 198 21.57 -2.88 8.40
C ASP A 198 20.69 -4.15 8.30
#